data_4f303154a955f95267a48614e40a81aa
#
_entry.id   4f303154a955f95267a48614e40a81aa
#
_cell.length_a   1.000
_cell.length_b   1.000
_cell.length_c   1.000
_cell.angle_alpha   90.00
_cell.angle_beta   90.00
_cell.angle_gamma   90.00
#
_symmetry.space_group_name_H-M   'P 1'
#
loop_
_entity.id
_entity.type
_entity.pdbx_description
1 polymer ?
#
loop_
_entity_poly.entity_id
_entity_poly.type
_entity_poly.pdbx_seq_one_letter_code
_entity_poly.pdbx_strand_id
1 'polypeptide(L)'
;MFKCWHPKDRARDGIAAVMVHLSFCLLSGILQIRCEMMFTFAGCGMQYSICSDRLKKEKKYYIMVLTISGEGKVAMKKFLGRFFLLFMMILLIGGCARQKETENVMKKSDNQEKVMRYVNYSRFSGDGINHLKLKSSAEQTIACYLLEGLMRIYQYELQYGMADRYEISENQKVYTFYLRDDACYSDGMPVTAGDFLRAFQRLMEPENFNSYAAIIKNAEDIYQGKKKIEELGVTVLDEKTLQIELEHPQAQFLQLLALRSFAPIREDAAEILRPEDCNGPFTLETWSEDLVGMKKNPYYWERDNIKLDKVEAVCLESSDEAYERFVKGEVD
;
A
#
# COMPACT_ATOMS: atom_id res chain seq x y z
N MET A 1 1.28 40.02 10.91
CA MET A 1 2.54 40.49 11.55
C MET A 1 2.53 39.95 12.98
N PHE A 2 3.09 38.77 13.17
CA PHE A 2 3.18 38.13 14.48
C PHE A 2 4.48 38.52 15.15
N LYS A 3 4.43 39.20 16.28
CA LYS A 3 5.60 39.37 17.14
C LYS A 3 5.81 38.08 17.94
N CYS A 4 6.87 37.34 17.63
CA CYS A 4 7.34 36.25 18.48
C CYS A 4 7.78 36.84 19.83
N TRP A 5 7.18 36.30 20.89
CA TRP A 5 7.59 36.60 22.26
C TRP A 5 8.87 35.84 22.59
N HIS A 6 9.92 36.57 23.00
CA HIS A 6 11.24 35.98 23.29
C HIS A 6 11.36 35.76 24.82
N PRO A 7 11.88 34.63 25.34
CA PRO A 7 11.83 34.26 26.76
C PRO A 7 12.84 35.00 27.65
N LYS A 8 13.25 36.22 27.34
CA LYS A 8 14.27 36.97 28.10
C LYS A 8 13.74 38.12 28.95
N ASP A 9 12.47 38.41 28.97
CA ASP A 9 11.94 39.40 29.89
C ASP A 9 11.70 38.75 31.27
N ARG A 10 12.62 39.03 32.17
CA ARG A 10 12.61 38.54 33.55
C ARG A 10 11.36 39.05 34.29
N ALA A 11 10.66 38.09 34.84
CA ALA A 11 9.63 38.31 35.84
C ALA A 11 10.17 39.12 37.01
N ARG A 12 9.62 40.29 37.24
CA ARG A 12 9.43 40.87 38.57
C ARG A 12 7.95 40.66 38.89
N ASP A 13 7.69 40.10 40.05
CA ASP A 13 6.39 39.84 40.66
C ASP A 13 5.74 38.49 40.24
N GLY A 14 5.71 37.62 41.23
CA GLY A 14 5.20 36.24 41.29
C GLY A 14 3.83 35.95 40.70
N ILE A 15 3.71 36.02 39.42
CA ILE A 15 2.48 35.78 38.64
C ILE A 15 2.60 34.40 37.98
N ALA A 16 1.67 33.48 38.28
CA ALA A 16 1.58 32.20 37.55
C ALA A 16 0.26 32.15 36.78
N ALA A 17 0.33 32.07 35.46
CA ALA A 17 -0.83 31.87 34.59
C ALA A 17 -0.90 30.39 34.18
N VAL A 18 -2.09 29.79 34.22
CA VAL A 18 -2.37 28.46 33.69
C VAL A 18 -3.02 28.67 32.30
N MET A 19 -2.30 28.33 31.25
CA MET A 19 -2.85 28.32 29.89
C MET A 19 -3.26 26.88 29.55
N VAL A 20 -4.55 26.65 29.39
CA VAL A 20 -5.07 25.36 28.94
C VAL A 20 -5.38 25.52 27.44
N HIS A 21 -4.60 24.86 26.61
CA HIS A 21 -4.83 24.76 25.18
C HIS A 21 -5.70 23.54 24.89
N LEU A 22 -6.97 23.76 24.53
CA LEU A 22 -7.85 22.72 24.05
C LEU A 22 -7.95 22.83 22.52
N SER A 23 -7.28 21.93 21.83
CA SER A 23 -7.40 21.82 20.36
C SER A 23 -8.41 20.73 20.03
N PHE A 24 -9.50 21.11 19.38
CA PHE A 24 -10.47 20.18 18.82
C PHE A 24 -10.15 19.97 17.35
N CYS A 25 -9.80 18.77 16.95
CA CYS A 25 -9.64 18.40 15.57
C CYS A 25 -10.69 17.35 15.20
N LEU A 26 -11.64 17.73 14.35
CA LEU A 26 -12.59 16.80 13.73
C LEU A 26 -11.97 16.34 12.40
N LEU A 27 -11.32 15.18 12.42
CA LEU A 27 -10.95 14.45 11.21
C LEU A 27 -11.69 13.11 11.26
N SER A 28 -12.46 12.83 10.24
CA SER A 28 -13.12 11.53 10.01
C SER A 28 -13.95 10.98 11.18
N GLY A 29 -14.82 11.82 11.77
CA GLY A 29 -15.76 11.37 12.81
C GLY A 29 -15.14 11.01 14.17
N ILE A 30 -13.84 11.16 14.36
CA ILE A 30 -13.14 10.91 15.61
C ILE A 30 -12.77 12.24 16.27
N LEU A 31 -13.35 12.52 17.44
CA LEU A 31 -13.00 13.67 18.27
C LEU A 31 -11.67 13.38 18.98
N GLN A 32 -10.56 13.87 18.44
CA GLN A 32 -9.27 13.82 19.14
C GLN A 32 -9.12 15.07 20.00
N ILE A 33 -9.17 14.91 21.34
CA ILE A 33 -8.90 15.97 22.31
C ILE A 33 -7.43 15.87 22.70
N ARG A 34 -6.60 16.80 22.21
CA ARG A 34 -5.22 16.95 22.69
C ARG A 34 -5.21 18.06 23.73
N CYS A 35 -4.94 17.71 24.98
CA CYS A 35 -4.83 18.65 26.10
C CYS A 35 -3.34 18.88 26.39
N GLU A 36 -2.82 20.06 26.07
CA GLU A 36 -1.49 20.49 26.51
C GLU A 36 -1.65 21.49 27.63
N MET A 37 -1.22 21.12 28.85
CA MET A 37 -1.24 22.01 30.01
C MET A 37 0.15 22.64 30.21
N MET A 38 0.24 23.96 30.04
CA MET A 38 1.38 24.74 30.53
C MET A 38 0.95 25.52 31.77
N PHE A 39 1.68 25.30 32.87
CA PHE A 39 1.44 26.00 34.14
C PHE A 39 2.41 27.15 34.30
N THR A 40 1.89 28.38 34.44
CA THR A 40 2.63 29.54 34.95
C THR A 40 1.81 30.27 35.99
N PHE A 41 2.36 30.56 37.18
CA PHE A 41 1.63 31.13 38.33
C PHE A 41 1.72 32.66 38.39
N ALA A 42 0.59 33.37 38.43
CA ALA A 42 0.49 34.78 38.75
C ALA A 42 -0.75 35.09 39.62
N GLY A 43 -0.61 35.94 40.57
CA GLY A 43 -1.67 36.25 41.54
C GLY A 43 -2.67 37.32 41.01
N CYS A 44 -3.91 37.20 41.52
CA CYS A 44 -5.00 38.15 41.56
C CYS A 44 -5.86 38.43 40.30
N GLY A 45 -7.14 38.04 40.38
CA GLY A 45 -8.28 38.46 39.55
C GLY A 45 -8.81 37.38 38.63
N MET A 46 -10.12 37.13 38.64
CA MET A 46 -10.79 36.25 37.65
C MET A 46 -11.38 37.08 36.52
N GLN A 47 -10.92 36.87 35.30
CA GLN A 47 -11.52 37.46 34.10
C GLN A 47 -11.71 36.37 33.03
N TYR A 48 -12.89 36.35 32.44
CA TYR A 48 -13.18 35.45 31.30
C TYR A 48 -13.09 36.24 30.00
N SER A 49 -12.32 35.77 29.06
CA SER A 49 -12.42 36.25 27.69
C SER A 49 -12.45 35.07 26.72
N ILE A 50 -13.47 35.05 25.88
CA ILE A 50 -13.56 34.11 24.77
C ILE A 50 -13.13 34.86 23.54
N CYS A 51 -11.98 34.53 23.00
CA CYS A 51 -11.53 35.07 21.72
C CYS A 51 -11.77 34.02 20.63
N SER A 52 -12.67 34.33 19.69
CA SER A 52 -12.87 33.50 18.52
C SER A 52 -12.11 34.13 17.35
N ASP A 53 -10.99 33.54 16.97
CA ASP A 53 -10.28 33.99 15.77
C ASP A 53 -10.71 33.15 14.57
N ARG A 54 -11.17 33.84 13.55
CA ARG A 54 -11.66 33.26 12.29
C ARG A 54 -10.45 33.14 11.34
N LEU A 55 -9.74 32.01 11.36
CA LEU A 55 -8.76 31.72 10.32
C LEU A 55 -9.40 30.78 9.29
N LYS A 56 -9.41 31.27 8.05
CA LYS A 56 -9.85 30.68 6.78
C LYS A 56 -10.24 29.20 6.81
N LYS A 57 -11.52 28.96 6.46
CA LYS A 57 -12.15 27.67 6.09
C LYS A 57 -11.64 26.42 6.83
N GLU A 58 -12.47 25.95 7.76
CA GLU A 58 -12.57 24.60 8.31
C GLU A 58 -11.97 24.25 9.67
N LYS A 59 -11.40 25.16 10.46
CA LYS A 59 -11.05 24.85 11.86
C LYS A 59 -11.49 25.93 12.82
N LYS A 60 -12.51 25.65 13.66
CA LYS A 60 -12.89 26.50 14.79
C LYS A 60 -12.05 26.11 16.01
N TYR A 61 -11.20 27.01 16.44
CA TYR A 61 -10.47 26.88 17.71
C TYR A 61 -11.13 27.78 18.76
N TYR A 62 -11.36 27.25 19.96
CA TYR A 62 -11.83 28.03 21.10
C TYR A 62 -10.71 28.08 22.13
N ILE A 63 -10.24 29.29 22.47
CA ILE A 63 -9.28 29.51 23.54
C ILE A 63 -10.06 30.05 24.73
N MET A 64 -10.10 29.31 25.83
CA MET A 64 -10.68 29.76 27.08
C MET A 64 -9.56 30.08 28.06
N VAL A 65 -9.40 31.35 28.41
CA VAL A 65 -8.42 31.80 29.39
C VAL A 65 -9.14 32.05 30.72
N LEU A 66 -8.78 31.27 31.75
CA LEU A 66 -9.28 31.41 33.13
C LEU A 66 -8.21 32.09 33.95
N THR A 67 -8.46 33.34 34.37
CA THR A 67 -7.61 34.06 35.33
C THR A 67 -8.30 34.13 36.70
N ILE A 68 -7.59 33.73 37.77
CA ILE A 68 -8.15 33.65 39.15
C ILE A 68 -7.41 34.64 40.04
N SER A 69 -8.11 35.59 40.67
CA SER A 69 -7.56 36.52 41.65
C SER A 69 -7.72 36.00 43.10
N GLY A 70 -6.78 36.36 43.97
CA GLY A 70 -6.61 35.81 45.29
C GLY A 70 -7.74 36.17 46.29
N GLU A 71 -8.13 35.22 47.03
CA GLU A 71 -8.76 35.03 48.34
C GLU A 71 -9.62 33.76 48.42
N GLY A 72 -9.71 32.96 47.32
CA GLY A 72 -10.57 31.78 47.28
C GLY A 72 -9.85 30.41 47.40
N LYS A 73 -8.61 30.34 47.93
CA LYS A 73 -7.79 29.11 47.87
C LYS A 73 -8.35 27.88 48.58
N VAL A 74 -9.19 28.02 49.58
CA VAL A 74 -9.72 26.87 50.34
C VAL A 74 -11.03 26.34 49.76
N ALA A 75 -11.90 27.24 49.27
CA ALA A 75 -13.17 26.86 48.66
C ALA A 75 -12.94 26.18 47.26
N MET A 76 -11.92 26.61 46.53
CA MET A 76 -11.58 26.13 45.20
C MET A 76 -11.04 24.69 45.20
N LYS A 77 -10.26 24.27 46.21
CA LYS A 77 -9.81 22.86 46.30
C LYS A 77 -10.98 21.88 46.48
N LYS A 78 -12.01 22.25 47.19
CA LYS A 78 -13.22 21.43 47.35
C LYS A 78 -14.11 21.45 46.10
N PHE A 79 -14.16 22.58 45.39
CA PHE A 79 -14.94 22.71 44.18
C PHE A 79 -14.26 22.00 43.00
N LEU A 80 -12.95 22.17 42.81
CA LEU A 80 -12.17 21.45 41.79
C LEU A 80 -12.20 19.94 41.97
N GLY A 81 -12.09 19.46 43.24
CA GLY A 81 -12.18 18.03 43.58
C GLY A 81 -13.55 17.43 43.21
N ARG A 82 -14.64 18.16 43.48
CA ARG A 82 -16.01 17.72 43.12
C ARG A 82 -16.26 17.78 41.61
N PHE A 83 -15.76 18.81 40.93
CA PHE A 83 -15.87 18.93 39.49
C PHE A 83 -15.08 17.87 38.77
N PHE A 84 -13.88 17.55 39.24
CA PHE A 84 -13.03 16.48 38.70
C PHE A 84 -13.65 15.09 38.92
N LEU A 85 -14.25 14.83 40.07
CA LEU A 85 -14.98 13.61 40.36
C LEU A 85 -16.22 13.47 39.45
N LEU A 86 -16.96 14.55 39.24
CA LEU A 86 -18.14 14.55 38.34
C LEU A 86 -17.72 14.34 36.87
N PHE A 87 -16.65 14.98 36.45
CA PHE A 87 -16.10 14.83 35.11
C PHE A 87 -15.56 13.42 34.86
N MET A 88 -14.86 12.83 35.83
CA MET A 88 -14.43 11.42 35.77
C MET A 88 -15.61 10.45 35.76
N MET A 89 -16.68 10.74 36.50
CA MET A 89 -17.90 9.92 36.49
C MET A 89 -18.61 9.99 35.10
N ILE A 90 -18.66 11.15 34.49
CA ILE A 90 -19.21 11.33 33.11
C ILE A 90 -18.36 10.59 32.09
N LEU A 91 -17.02 10.61 32.22
CA LEU A 91 -16.13 9.85 31.33
C LEU A 91 -16.29 8.33 31.50
N LEU A 92 -16.51 7.84 32.71
CA LEU A 92 -16.73 6.42 32.95
C LEU A 92 -18.10 5.94 32.43
N ILE A 93 -19.15 6.74 32.55
CA ILE A 93 -20.50 6.41 32.05
C ILE A 93 -20.52 6.53 30.50
N GLY A 94 -19.85 7.56 29.92
CA GLY A 94 -19.74 7.73 28.48
C GLY A 94 -18.87 6.67 27.80
N GLY A 95 -17.88 6.12 28.50
CA GLY A 95 -16.99 5.08 27.98
C GLY A 95 -17.69 3.75 27.72
N CYS A 96 -18.58 3.30 28.64
CA CYS A 96 -19.27 2.03 28.50
C CYS A 96 -20.37 2.01 27.40
N ALA A 97 -21.03 3.16 27.15
CA ALA A 97 -22.02 3.25 26.06
C ALA A 97 -21.35 3.27 24.67
N ARG A 98 -20.17 3.88 24.57
CA ARG A 98 -19.43 4.03 23.30
C ARG A 98 -18.72 2.74 22.88
N GLN A 99 -18.32 1.91 23.86
CA GLN A 99 -17.68 0.62 23.56
C GLN A 99 -18.65 -0.37 22.86
N LYS A 100 -19.95 -0.33 23.19
CA LYS A 100 -20.96 -1.17 22.51
C LYS A 100 -21.28 -0.69 21.09
N GLU A 101 -21.25 0.62 20.81
CA GLU A 101 -21.45 1.13 19.44
C GLU A 101 -20.24 0.85 18.55
N THR A 102 -19.02 0.98 19.08
CA THR A 102 -17.79 0.67 18.30
C THR A 102 -17.65 -0.84 18.05
N GLU A 103 -18.02 -1.71 18.97
CA GLU A 103 -18.07 -3.16 18.71
C GLU A 103 -19.12 -3.54 17.66
N ASN A 104 -20.28 -2.89 17.65
CA ASN A 104 -21.32 -3.14 16.66
C ASN A 104 -20.95 -2.56 15.26
N VAL A 105 -20.25 -1.42 15.21
CA VAL A 105 -19.73 -0.86 13.95
C VAL A 105 -18.58 -1.72 13.43
N MET A 106 -17.66 -2.19 14.28
CA MET A 106 -16.60 -3.12 13.86
C MET A 106 -17.14 -4.48 13.41
N LYS A 107 -18.14 -5.06 14.11
CA LYS A 107 -18.77 -6.32 13.69
C LYS A 107 -19.59 -6.17 12.40
N LYS A 108 -20.12 -4.98 12.10
CA LYS A 108 -20.87 -4.73 10.86
C LYS A 108 -19.94 -4.49 9.66
N SER A 109 -18.68 -4.07 9.90
CA SER A 109 -17.67 -3.82 8.86
C SER A 109 -16.90 -5.09 8.44
N ASP A 110 -16.93 -6.15 9.25
CA ASP A 110 -16.15 -7.38 9.00
C ASP A 110 -16.77 -8.29 7.91
N ASN A 111 -17.97 -7.99 7.46
CA ASN A 111 -18.69 -8.72 6.40
C ASN A 111 -18.85 -7.90 5.10
N GLN A 112 -18.23 -6.73 4.99
CA GLN A 112 -18.27 -5.94 3.77
C GLN A 112 -17.02 -6.22 2.95
N GLU A 113 -17.19 -6.57 1.68
CA GLU A 113 -16.10 -6.77 0.71
C GLU A 113 -15.17 -5.56 0.70
N LYS A 114 -13.87 -5.80 0.89
CA LYS A 114 -12.83 -4.74 0.92
C LYS A 114 -12.32 -4.51 -0.48
N VAL A 115 -12.88 -3.51 -1.14
CA VAL A 115 -12.55 -3.13 -2.51
C VAL A 115 -11.68 -1.87 -2.50
N MET A 116 -10.57 -1.89 -3.23
CA MET A 116 -9.77 -0.71 -3.54
C MET A 116 -10.04 -0.31 -4.99
N ARG A 117 -10.40 0.96 -5.23
CA ARG A 117 -10.67 1.52 -6.56
C ARG A 117 -9.67 2.63 -6.86
N TYR A 118 -8.69 2.34 -7.69
CA TYR A 118 -7.73 3.37 -8.10
C TYR A 118 -7.99 3.89 -9.50
N VAL A 119 -7.62 5.15 -9.74
CA VAL A 119 -7.87 5.84 -11.00
C VAL A 119 -6.68 5.71 -11.94
N ASN A 120 -6.98 5.46 -13.20
CA ASN A 120 -6.07 5.56 -14.33
C ASN A 120 -6.60 6.56 -15.36
N TYR A 121 -5.72 7.31 -16.03
CA TYR A 121 -6.10 8.33 -17.02
C TYR A 121 -5.88 7.86 -18.48
N SER A 122 -5.55 6.60 -18.68
CA SER A 122 -5.40 6.02 -20.01
C SER A 122 -6.33 4.81 -20.13
N ARG A 123 -7.03 4.70 -21.25
CA ARG A 123 -7.86 3.53 -21.53
C ARG A 123 -7.01 2.28 -21.60
N PHE A 124 -7.57 1.18 -21.15
CA PHE A 124 -6.94 -0.13 -21.25
C PHE A 124 -7.07 -0.65 -22.68
N SER A 125 -6.20 -1.58 -23.08
CA SER A 125 -6.35 -2.27 -24.37
C SER A 125 -7.68 -3.03 -24.40
N GLY A 126 -8.48 -2.87 -25.45
CA GLY A 126 -9.76 -3.57 -25.58
C GLY A 126 -9.62 -5.10 -25.69
N ASP A 127 -8.45 -5.57 -26.13
CA ASP A 127 -8.17 -6.99 -26.37
C ASP A 127 -7.75 -7.76 -25.10
N GLY A 128 -7.51 -7.06 -23.97
CA GLY A 128 -6.96 -7.64 -22.76
C GLY A 128 -5.47 -7.38 -22.60
N ILE A 129 -4.82 -8.08 -21.66
CA ILE A 129 -3.41 -7.89 -21.34
C ILE A 129 -2.55 -9.03 -21.86
N ASN A 130 -1.46 -8.67 -22.57
CA ASN A 130 -0.36 -9.55 -22.91
C ASN A 130 0.86 -9.11 -22.09
N HIS A 131 1.27 -9.91 -21.11
CA HIS A 131 2.33 -9.52 -20.16
C HIS A 131 3.75 -9.53 -20.77
N LEU A 132 3.93 -10.11 -21.95
CA LEU A 132 5.18 -10.01 -22.72
C LEU A 132 5.27 -8.68 -23.49
N LYS A 133 4.12 -8.03 -23.75
CA LYS A 133 3.98 -6.82 -24.58
C LYS A 133 3.26 -5.69 -23.83
N LEU A 134 3.62 -5.43 -22.58
CA LEU A 134 3.01 -4.35 -21.78
C LEU A 134 3.31 -2.98 -22.40
N LYS A 135 2.27 -2.28 -22.85
CA LYS A 135 2.37 -1.04 -23.64
C LYS A 135 2.32 0.23 -22.79
N SER A 136 1.74 0.14 -21.60
CA SER A 136 1.50 1.31 -20.74
C SER A 136 1.88 1.05 -19.27
N SER A 137 2.07 2.11 -18.51
CA SER A 137 2.26 2.01 -17.06
C SER A 137 1.04 1.42 -16.35
N ALA A 138 -0.16 1.66 -16.88
CA ALA A 138 -1.40 1.08 -16.37
C ALA A 138 -1.40 -0.45 -16.49
N GLU A 139 -1.06 -0.97 -17.69
CA GLU A 139 -0.94 -2.41 -17.91
C GLU A 139 0.16 -3.03 -17.04
N GLN A 140 1.30 -2.34 -16.86
CA GLN A 140 2.36 -2.78 -15.95
C GLN A 140 1.87 -2.86 -14.50
N THR A 141 1.08 -1.88 -14.05
CA THR A 141 0.50 -1.88 -12.71
C THR A 141 -0.48 -3.05 -12.55
N ILE A 142 -1.37 -3.27 -13.51
CA ILE A 142 -2.31 -4.42 -13.48
C ILE A 142 -1.53 -5.74 -13.47
N ALA A 143 -0.51 -5.88 -14.31
CA ALA A 143 0.33 -7.08 -14.33
C ALA A 143 0.98 -7.37 -12.97
N CYS A 144 1.30 -6.34 -12.17
CA CYS A 144 1.83 -6.52 -10.81
C CYS A 144 0.81 -7.13 -9.83
N TYR A 145 -0.48 -6.93 -10.04
CA TYR A 145 -1.52 -7.61 -9.25
C TYR A 145 -1.78 -9.06 -9.71
N LEU A 146 -1.63 -9.32 -11.02
CA LEU A 146 -2.02 -10.59 -11.61
C LEU A 146 -0.90 -11.62 -11.67
N LEU A 147 0.37 -11.17 -11.74
CA LEU A 147 1.51 -12.04 -12.02
C LEU A 147 2.64 -11.84 -11.02
N GLU A 148 3.37 -12.91 -10.75
CA GLU A 148 4.59 -12.90 -9.95
C GLU A 148 5.69 -13.71 -10.62
N GLY A 149 6.93 -13.16 -10.63
CA GLY A 149 8.11 -13.82 -11.17
C GLY A 149 8.84 -14.68 -10.14
N LEU A 150 10.04 -15.16 -10.49
CA LEU A 150 10.92 -15.87 -9.55
C LEU A 150 11.25 -14.99 -8.33
N MET A 151 11.50 -13.71 -8.59
CA MET A 151 11.73 -12.68 -7.57
C MET A 151 10.62 -11.63 -7.63
N ARG A 152 10.48 -10.84 -6.56
CA ARG A 152 9.58 -9.67 -6.51
C ARG A 152 10.25 -8.48 -5.84
N ILE A 153 9.77 -7.28 -6.11
CA ILE A 153 10.12 -6.08 -5.36
C ILE A 153 8.93 -5.73 -4.46
N TYR A 154 9.14 -5.74 -3.16
CA TYR A 154 8.15 -5.36 -2.17
C TYR A 154 8.75 -4.37 -1.19
N GLN A 155 8.10 -3.24 -0.97
CA GLN A 155 8.59 -2.12 -0.14
C GLN A 155 10.01 -1.67 -0.50
N TYR A 156 10.31 -1.59 -1.81
CA TYR A 156 11.62 -1.26 -2.39
C TYR A 156 12.73 -2.27 -2.13
N GLU A 157 12.42 -3.43 -1.57
CA GLU A 157 13.36 -4.50 -1.33
C GLU A 157 13.13 -5.68 -2.26
N LEU A 158 14.23 -6.27 -2.72
CA LEU A 158 14.18 -7.50 -3.49
C LEU A 158 13.87 -8.68 -2.56
N GLN A 159 12.86 -9.44 -2.87
CA GLN A 159 12.39 -10.60 -2.11
C GLN A 159 12.16 -11.79 -3.03
N TYR A 160 12.06 -12.97 -2.44
CA TYR A 160 11.60 -14.16 -3.13
C TYR A 160 10.13 -14.02 -3.55
N GLY A 161 9.83 -14.44 -4.77
CA GLY A 161 8.46 -14.53 -5.30
C GLY A 161 8.05 -16.01 -5.41
N MET A 162 7.97 -16.53 -6.64
CA MET A 162 7.72 -17.95 -6.91
C MET A 162 8.91 -18.85 -6.54
N ALA A 163 10.11 -18.30 -6.46
CA ALA A 163 11.24 -19.02 -5.89
C ALA A 163 11.20 -18.97 -4.35
N ASP A 164 11.60 -20.05 -3.70
CA ASP A 164 11.82 -20.17 -2.25
C ASP A 164 13.28 -19.85 -1.90
N ARG A 165 14.21 -20.26 -2.74
CA ARG A 165 15.63 -19.99 -2.62
C ARG A 165 16.33 -20.05 -3.97
N TYR A 166 17.56 -19.56 -4.02
CA TYR A 166 18.45 -19.74 -5.17
C TYR A 166 19.89 -19.99 -4.74
N GLU A 167 20.69 -20.55 -5.63
CA GLU A 167 22.13 -20.72 -5.50
C GLU A 167 22.83 -20.05 -6.68
N ILE A 168 24.06 -19.54 -6.45
CA ILE A 168 24.86 -18.89 -7.49
C ILE A 168 26.21 -19.61 -7.58
N SER A 169 26.64 -19.91 -8.82
CA SER A 169 27.98 -20.47 -9.07
C SER A 169 29.10 -19.48 -8.70
N GLU A 170 30.30 -19.97 -8.44
CA GLU A 170 31.48 -19.16 -8.08
C GLU A 170 31.80 -18.10 -9.12
N ASN A 171 31.58 -18.39 -10.42
CA ASN A 171 31.79 -17.44 -11.52
C ASN A 171 30.65 -16.45 -11.70
N GLN A 172 29.59 -16.51 -10.85
CA GLN A 172 28.41 -15.64 -10.86
C GLN A 172 27.62 -15.63 -12.19
N LYS A 173 27.72 -16.71 -12.97
CA LYS A 173 27.00 -16.85 -14.25
C LYS A 173 25.82 -17.79 -14.19
N VAL A 174 25.84 -18.78 -13.30
CA VAL A 174 24.79 -19.80 -13.20
C VAL A 174 24.01 -19.60 -11.92
N TYR A 175 22.71 -19.45 -12.08
CA TYR A 175 21.75 -19.31 -10.99
C TYR A 175 20.82 -20.52 -11.02
N THR A 176 20.71 -21.23 -9.89
CA THR A 176 19.77 -22.33 -9.73
C THR A 176 18.67 -21.89 -8.77
N PHE A 177 17.45 -21.80 -9.26
CA PHE A 177 16.26 -21.42 -8.50
C PHE A 177 15.46 -22.65 -8.12
N TYR A 178 15.01 -22.68 -6.87
CA TYR A 178 14.12 -23.70 -6.33
C TYR A 178 12.75 -23.05 -6.11
N LEU A 179 11.74 -23.54 -6.81
CA LEU A 179 10.39 -23.03 -6.71
C LEU A 179 9.72 -23.47 -5.42
N ARG A 180 8.84 -22.66 -4.91
CA ARG A 180 7.99 -22.97 -3.76
C ARG A 180 7.10 -24.17 -4.06
N ASP A 181 6.87 -25.04 -3.07
CA ASP A 181 5.95 -26.17 -3.22
C ASP A 181 4.50 -25.69 -3.41
N ASP A 182 4.12 -24.58 -2.75
CA ASP A 182 2.79 -23.98 -2.78
C ASP A 182 2.61 -22.94 -3.90
N ALA A 183 3.56 -22.80 -4.83
CA ALA A 183 3.42 -21.97 -6.02
C ALA A 183 2.35 -22.52 -6.95
N CYS A 184 1.22 -21.80 -7.07
CA CYS A 184 0.07 -22.18 -7.89
C CYS A 184 -0.44 -21.03 -8.75
N TYR A 185 -1.09 -21.38 -9.84
CA TYR A 185 -1.97 -20.50 -10.60
C TYR A 185 -3.30 -20.32 -9.88
N SER A 186 -4.13 -19.40 -10.37
CA SER A 186 -5.40 -19.03 -9.74
C SER A 186 -6.50 -20.11 -9.83
N ASP A 187 -6.30 -21.14 -10.64
CA ASP A 187 -7.14 -22.33 -10.71
C ASP A 187 -6.64 -23.48 -9.80
N GLY A 188 -5.51 -23.27 -9.11
CA GLY A 188 -4.92 -24.24 -8.22
C GLY A 188 -3.90 -25.19 -8.90
N MET A 189 -3.69 -25.06 -10.20
CA MET A 189 -2.64 -25.82 -10.89
C MET A 189 -1.25 -25.36 -10.41
N PRO A 190 -0.30 -26.30 -10.17
CA PRO A 190 1.03 -25.93 -9.72
C PRO A 190 1.81 -25.16 -10.79
N VAL A 191 2.59 -24.17 -10.35
CA VAL A 191 3.59 -23.50 -11.18
C VAL A 191 4.85 -24.36 -11.20
N THR A 192 5.37 -24.61 -12.41
CA THR A 192 6.53 -25.49 -12.64
C THR A 192 7.72 -24.72 -13.23
N ALA A 193 8.91 -25.33 -13.14
CA ALA A 193 10.11 -24.83 -13.81
C ALA A 193 9.95 -24.80 -15.36
N GLY A 194 9.13 -25.71 -15.89
CA GLY A 194 8.78 -25.76 -17.33
C GLY A 194 8.02 -24.51 -17.77
N ASP A 195 7.16 -23.94 -16.91
CA ASP A 195 6.40 -22.72 -17.24
C ASP A 195 7.33 -21.50 -17.32
N PHE A 196 8.34 -21.45 -16.47
CA PHE A 196 9.39 -20.41 -16.59
C PHE A 196 10.25 -20.62 -17.84
N LEU A 197 10.69 -21.84 -18.14
CA LEU A 197 11.41 -22.09 -19.39
C LEU A 197 10.61 -21.61 -20.60
N ARG A 198 9.30 -21.89 -20.62
CA ARG A 198 8.42 -21.44 -21.69
C ARG A 198 8.34 -19.91 -21.77
N ALA A 199 8.26 -19.21 -20.65
CA ALA A 199 8.29 -17.76 -20.62
C ALA A 199 9.58 -17.20 -21.23
N PHE A 200 10.74 -17.73 -20.86
CA PHE A 200 12.03 -17.34 -21.43
C PHE A 200 12.13 -17.66 -22.95
N GLN A 201 11.60 -18.80 -23.37
CA GLN A 201 11.57 -19.16 -24.81
C GLN A 201 10.68 -18.22 -25.61
N ARG A 202 9.50 -17.85 -25.09
CA ARG A 202 8.61 -16.87 -25.75
C ARG A 202 9.20 -15.48 -25.83
N LEU A 203 10.07 -15.09 -24.89
CA LEU A 203 10.82 -13.85 -24.97
C LEU A 203 11.86 -13.83 -26.09
N MET A 204 12.23 -14.97 -26.67
CA MET A 204 13.13 -15.04 -27.84
C MET A 204 12.40 -14.85 -29.17
N GLU A 205 11.07 -14.90 -29.18
CA GLU A 205 10.29 -14.59 -30.38
C GLU A 205 10.50 -13.12 -30.79
N PRO A 206 10.66 -12.79 -32.05
CA PRO A 206 11.02 -11.43 -32.52
C PRO A 206 10.09 -10.32 -31.99
N GLU A 207 8.80 -10.61 -31.89
CA GLU A 207 7.78 -9.67 -31.39
C GLU A 207 7.75 -9.48 -29.87
N ASN A 208 8.35 -10.39 -29.12
CA ASN A 208 8.38 -10.39 -27.65
C ASN A 208 9.76 -10.03 -27.08
N PHE A 209 10.81 -10.07 -27.91
CA PHE A 209 12.17 -9.87 -27.47
C PHE A 209 12.38 -8.51 -26.80
N ASN A 210 12.99 -8.52 -25.65
CA ASN A 210 13.40 -7.32 -24.96
C ASN A 210 14.87 -7.38 -24.54
N SER A 211 15.50 -6.21 -24.37
CA SER A 211 16.93 -6.11 -24.04
C SER A 211 17.30 -6.71 -22.67
N TYR A 212 16.33 -6.90 -21.77
CA TYR A 212 16.58 -7.53 -20.48
C TYR A 212 16.81 -9.03 -20.59
N ALA A 213 16.21 -9.68 -21.60
CA ALA A 213 16.40 -11.10 -21.86
C ALA A 213 17.75 -11.39 -22.53
N ALA A 214 18.37 -10.42 -23.23
CA ALA A 214 19.64 -10.55 -23.92
C ALA A 214 20.84 -10.95 -23.04
N ILE A 215 20.72 -10.77 -21.72
CA ILE A 215 21.79 -11.17 -20.77
C ILE A 215 21.89 -12.67 -20.54
N ILE A 216 20.86 -13.44 -20.93
CA ILE A 216 20.83 -14.89 -20.82
C ILE A 216 21.72 -15.47 -21.92
N LYS A 217 22.46 -16.51 -21.57
CA LYS A 217 23.37 -17.17 -22.49
C LYS A 217 22.65 -17.58 -23.81
N ASN A 218 23.26 -17.23 -24.91
CA ASN A 218 22.80 -17.48 -26.29
C ASN A 218 21.53 -16.70 -26.69
N ALA A 219 20.90 -15.91 -25.82
CA ALA A 219 19.63 -15.22 -26.11
C ALA A 219 19.72 -14.33 -27.35
N GLU A 220 20.76 -13.50 -27.46
CA GLU A 220 20.97 -12.61 -28.61
C GLU A 220 21.19 -13.39 -29.92
N ASP A 221 21.99 -14.48 -29.88
CA ASP A 221 22.23 -15.32 -31.05
C ASP A 221 20.98 -16.08 -31.51
N ILE A 222 20.12 -16.48 -30.56
CA ILE A 222 18.83 -17.12 -30.86
C ILE A 222 17.90 -16.08 -31.51
N TYR A 223 17.76 -14.89 -30.92
CA TYR A 223 16.97 -13.81 -31.48
C TYR A 223 17.40 -13.43 -32.92
N GLN A 224 18.71 -13.46 -33.17
CA GLN A 224 19.27 -13.21 -34.51
C GLN A 224 19.18 -14.42 -35.46
N GLY A 225 18.61 -15.54 -35.03
CA GLY A 225 18.47 -16.77 -35.82
C GLY A 225 19.77 -17.53 -36.05
N LYS A 226 20.84 -17.24 -35.31
CA LYS A 226 22.14 -17.91 -35.39
C LYS A 226 22.19 -19.23 -34.62
N LYS A 227 21.38 -19.33 -33.58
CA LYS A 227 21.26 -20.51 -32.71
C LYS A 227 19.81 -20.96 -32.58
N LYS A 228 19.63 -22.20 -32.15
CA LYS A 228 18.30 -22.78 -31.92
C LYS A 228 17.82 -22.45 -30.50
N ILE A 229 16.49 -22.48 -30.30
CA ILE A 229 15.85 -22.16 -29.01
C ILE A 229 16.27 -23.10 -27.88
N GLU A 230 16.60 -24.38 -28.24
CA GLU A 230 17.07 -25.39 -27.28
C GLU A 230 18.46 -25.08 -26.69
N GLU A 231 19.20 -24.14 -27.30
CA GLU A 231 20.52 -23.71 -26.84
C GLU A 231 20.45 -22.52 -25.86
N LEU A 232 19.22 -22.03 -25.56
CA LEU A 232 19.02 -20.98 -24.56
C LEU A 232 19.58 -21.38 -23.21
N GLY A 233 20.28 -20.48 -22.54
CA GLY A 233 20.88 -20.71 -21.20
C GLY A 233 19.84 -20.88 -20.09
N VAL A 234 18.73 -21.57 -20.33
CA VAL A 234 17.69 -21.87 -19.34
C VAL A 234 17.39 -23.37 -19.39
N THR A 235 17.52 -24.05 -18.25
CA THR A 235 17.38 -25.50 -18.16
C THR A 235 16.47 -25.89 -16.99
N VAL A 236 15.51 -26.76 -17.27
CA VAL A 236 14.70 -27.41 -16.21
C VAL A 236 15.48 -28.62 -15.69
N LEU A 237 15.87 -28.61 -14.43
CA LEU A 237 16.55 -29.72 -13.78
C LEU A 237 15.55 -30.74 -13.24
N ASP A 238 14.44 -30.26 -12.70
CA ASP A 238 13.26 -31.03 -12.30
C ASP A 238 12.02 -30.12 -12.30
N GLU A 239 10.87 -30.61 -11.87
CA GLU A 239 9.59 -29.88 -11.91
C GLU A 239 9.64 -28.56 -11.11
N LYS A 240 10.45 -28.48 -10.05
CA LYS A 240 10.58 -27.32 -9.18
C LYS A 240 11.95 -26.65 -9.22
N THR A 241 12.86 -27.11 -10.07
CA THR A 241 14.23 -26.58 -10.13
C THR A 241 14.57 -26.06 -11.52
N LEU A 242 14.82 -24.76 -11.60
CA LEU A 242 15.18 -24.04 -12.82
C LEU A 242 16.62 -23.53 -12.72
N GLN A 243 17.42 -23.77 -13.75
CA GLN A 243 18.78 -23.21 -13.84
C GLN A 243 18.83 -22.19 -15.00
N ILE A 244 19.44 -21.03 -14.73
CA ILE A 244 19.64 -19.95 -15.70
C ILE A 244 21.12 -19.62 -15.77
N GLU A 245 21.69 -19.69 -16.97
CA GLU A 245 23.07 -19.30 -17.27
C GLU A 245 23.11 -17.97 -18.03
N LEU A 246 23.96 -17.04 -17.56
CA LEU A 246 24.15 -15.71 -18.15
C LEU A 246 25.37 -15.68 -19.07
N GLU A 247 25.37 -14.83 -20.09
CA GLU A 247 26.55 -14.54 -20.92
C GLU A 247 27.71 -14.00 -20.07
N HIS A 248 27.39 -13.04 -19.18
CA HIS A 248 28.33 -12.40 -18.30
C HIS A 248 27.71 -12.20 -16.91
N PRO A 249 28.51 -12.15 -15.83
CA PRO A 249 27.98 -11.83 -14.52
C PRO A 249 27.24 -10.49 -14.51
N GLN A 250 26.03 -10.47 -13.94
CA GLN A 250 25.13 -9.29 -13.92
C GLN A 250 24.61 -9.06 -12.50
N ALA A 251 25.04 -7.97 -11.88
CA ALA A 251 24.68 -7.65 -10.50
C ALA A 251 23.17 -7.39 -10.32
N GLN A 252 22.48 -6.88 -11.35
CA GLN A 252 21.04 -6.61 -11.32
C GLN A 252 20.15 -7.75 -11.80
N PHE A 253 20.70 -8.94 -12.09
CA PHE A 253 19.93 -10.05 -12.67
C PHE A 253 18.70 -10.43 -11.83
N LEU A 254 18.87 -10.52 -10.53
CA LEU A 254 17.76 -10.87 -9.63
C LEU A 254 16.65 -9.83 -9.62
N GLN A 255 16.97 -8.53 -9.78
CA GLN A 255 15.97 -7.47 -9.91
C GLN A 255 15.20 -7.57 -11.23
N LEU A 256 15.88 -7.97 -12.31
CA LEU A 256 15.21 -8.19 -13.60
C LEU A 256 14.18 -9.31 -13.54
N LEU A 257 14.43 -10.37 -12.75
CA LEU A 257 13.49 -11.47 -12.54
C LEU A 257 12.23 -11.08 -11.76
N ALA A 258 12.16 -9.85 -11.24
CA ALA A 258 10.94 -9.28 -10.67
C ALA A 258 10.04 -8.60 -11.72
N LEU A 259 10.52 -8.43 -12.95
CA LEU A 259 9.71 -7.91 -14.06
C LEU A 259 8.65 -8.94 -14.50
N ARG A 260 7.47 -8.47 -14.81
CA ARG A 260 6.33 -9.34 -15.17
C ARG A 260 6.49 -10.08 -16.49
N SER A 261 7.35 -9.60 -17.39
CA SER A 261 7.71 -10.31 -18.62
C SER A 261 8.45 -11.64 -18.37
N PHE A 262 9.00 -11.85 -17.16
CA PHE A 262 9.61 -13.12 -16.73
C PHE A 262 8.68 -13.97 -15.87
N ALA A 263 7.40 -13.62 -15.75
CA ALA A 263 6.41 -14.45 -15.06
C ALA A 263 6.18 -15.78 -15.81
N PRO A 264 5.79 -16.86 -15.11
CA PRO A 264 5.62 -18.17 -15.72
C PRO A 264 4.47 -18.19 -16.72
N ILE A 265 4.57 -18.99 -17.78
CA ILE A 265 3.56 -19.18 -18.82
C ILE A 265 3.18 -20.66 -18.87
N ARG A 266 1.90 -20.97 -18.67
CA ARG A 266 1.34 -22.32 -18.76
C ARG A 266 1.51 -22.89 -20.15
N GLU A 267 1.49 -24.21 -20.27
CA GLU A 267 1.57 -24.92 -21.56
C GLU A 267 0.39 -24.58 -22.46
N ASP A 268 -0.82 -24.46 -21.88
CA ASP A 268 -2.05 -24.16 -22.60
C ASP A 268 -2.38 -22.65 -22.64
N ALA A 269 -1.46 -21.78 -22.21
CA ALA A 269 -1.69 -20.34 -22.14
C ALA A 269 -1.93 -19.72 -23.51
N ALA A 270 -2.94 -18.86 -23.59
CA ALA A 270 -3.18 -17.99 -24.75
C ALA A 270 -2.20 -16.81 -24.77
N GLU A 271 -2.22 -16.03 -25.85
CA GLU A 271 -1.45 -14.79 -25.93
C GLU A 271 -1.97 -13.73 -24.95
N ILE A 272 -3.28 -13.66 -24.81
CA ILE A 272 -3.96 -12.78 -23.85
C ILE A 272 -4.16 -13.54 -22.54
N LEU A 273 -3.80 -12.90 -21.44
CA LEU A 273 -3.86 -13.46 -20.10
C LEU A 273 -5.30 -13.77 -19.72
N ARG A 274 -5.56 -15.02 -19.37
CA ARG A 274 -6.86 -15.49 -18.86
C ARG A 274 -6.86 -15.45 -17.33
N PRO A 275 -8.05 -15.47 -16.67
CA PRO A 275 -8.12 -15.53 -15.22
C PRO A 275 -7.29 -16.66 -14.61
N GLU A 276 -7.33 -17.86 -15.19
CA GLU A 276 -6.62 -19.06 -14.74
C GLU A 276 -5.10 -18.99 -14.92
N ASP A 277 -4.60 -18.10 -15.80
CA ASP A 277 -3.16 -17.93 -16.03
C ASP A 277 -2.49 -17.03 -14.98
N CYS A 278 -3.28 -16.40 -14.10
CA CYS A 278 -2.75 -15.52 -13.06
C CYS A 278 -2.11 -16.34 -11.93
N ASN A 279 -0.91 -15.96 -11.51
CA ASN A 279 -0.18 -16.56 -10.39
C ASN A 279 0.17 -15.56 -9.28
N GLY A 280 -0.28 -14.30 -9.41
CA GLY A 280 -0.08 -13.23 -8.44
C GLY A 280 -1.14 -13.17 -7.35
N PRO A 281 -1.13 -12.10 -6.51
CA PRO A 281 -2.04 -11.92 -5.39
C PRO A 281 -3.52 -11.80 -5.78
N PHE A 282 -3.81 -11.40 -7.02
CA PHE A 282 -5.15 -11.28 -7.56
C PHE A 282 -5.27 -12.05 -8.87
N THR A 283 -6.50 -12.39 -9.25
CA THR A 283 -6.85 -12.96 -10.56
C THR A 283 -7.81 -12.02 -11.27
N LEU A 284 -7.78 -12.05 -12.59
CA LEU A 284 -8.64 -11.22 -13.43
C LEU A 284 -10.10 -11.65 -13.27
N GLU A 285 -11.00 -10.68 -13.11
CA GLU A 285 -12.44 -10.89 -13.03
C GLU A 285 -13.16 -10.25 -14.20
N THR A 286 -12.84 -8.99 -14.52
CA THR A 286 -13.41 -8.24 -15.63
C THR A 286 -12.34 -7.45 -16.35
N TRP A 287 -12.50 -7.30 -17.68
CA TRP A 287 -11.64 -6.45 -18.49
C TRP A 287 -12.48 -5.67 -19.50
N SER A 288 -12.32 -4.36 -19.50
CA SER A 288 -12.86 -3.44 -20.50
C SER A 288 -11.92 -2.26 -20.67
N GLU A 289 -12.16 -1.40 -21.65
CA GLU A 289 -11.37 -0.18 -21.86
C GLU A 289 -11.41 0.80 -20.70
N ASP A 290 -12.51 0.80 -19.91
CA ASP A 290 -12.74 1.76 -18.84
C ASP A 290 -12.60 1.17 -17.43
N LEU A 291 -12.62 -0.18 -17.30
CA LEU A 291 -12.60 -0.86 -16.00
C LEU A 291 -11.88 -2.20 -16.11
N VAL A 292 -10.91 -2.42 -15.21
CA VAL A 292 -10.33 -3.73 -14.96
C VAL A 292 -10.61 -4.11 -13.51
N GLY A 293 -11.38 -5.19 -13.32
CA GLY A 293 -11.69 -5.76 -12.02
C GLY A 293 -10.85 -7.00 -11.74
N MET A 294 -10.27 -7.05 -10.54
CA MET A 294 -9.40 -8.13 -10.09
C MET A 294 -9.85 -8.59 -8.72
N LYS A 295 -10.04 -9.88 -8.52
CA LYS A 295 -10.41 -10.47 -7.22
C LYS A 295 -9.23 -11.20 -6.59
N LYS A 296 -9.23 -11.31 -5.28
CA LYS A 296 -8.21 -12.02 -4.50
C LYS A 296 -8.03 -13.45 -5.03
N ASN A 297 -6.77 -13.84 -5.29
CA ASN A 297 -6.43 -15.18 -5.72
C ASN A 297 -6.43 -16.13 -4.51
N PRO A 298 -7.32 -17.15 -4.47
CA PRO A 298 -7.41 -18.07 -3.34
C PRO A 298 -6.23 -19.03 -3.22
N TYR A 299 -5.47 -19.22 -4.29
CA TYR A 299 -4.31 -20.12 -4.36
C TYR A 299 -2.97 -19.41 -4.27
N TYR A 300 -2.98 -18.07 -4.10
CA TYR A 300 -1.73 -17.32 -3.92
C TYR A 300 -1.04 -17.73 -2.61
N TRP A 301 0.24 -18.01 -2.68
CA TRP A 301 1.02 -18.54 -1.55
C TRP A 301 1.00 -17.62 -0.31
N GLU A 302 0.90 -16.30 -0.50
CA GLU A 302 0.85 -15.30 0.58
C GLU A 302 -0.57 -14.73 0.80
N ARG A 303 -1.62 -15.44 0.35
CA ARG A 303 -3.03 -14.97 0.37
C ARG A 303 -3.51 -14.47 1.73
N ASP A 304 -3.01 -15.03 2.83
CA ASP A 304 -3.46 -14.68 4.18
C ASP A 304 -3.00 -13.27 4.60
N ASN A 305 -1.94 -12.76 3.96
CA ASN A 305 -1.45 -11.40 4.13
C ASN A 305 -2.22 -10.38 3.27
N ILE A 306 -2.94 -10.81 2.23
CA ILE A 306 -3.73 -9.92 1.38
C ILE A 306 -5.02 -9.54 2.09
N LYS A 307 -5.19 -8.24 2.38
CA LYS A 307 -6.32 -7.71 3.15
C LYS A 307 -7.49 -7.23 2.29
N LEU A 308 -7.25 -7.00 1.00
CA LEU A 308 -8.27 -6.62 0.03
C LEU A 308 -8.90 -7.87 -0.57
N ASP A 309 -10.20 -7.82 -0.81
CA ASP A 309 -10.94 -8.87 -1.51
C ASP A 309 -10.94 -8.61 -3.01
N LYS A 310 -10.92 -7.31 -3.40
CA LYS A 310 -11.00 -6.87 -4.78
C LYS A 310 -10.17 -5.61 -5.04
N VAL A 311 -9.66 -5.47 -6.25
CA VAL A 311 -9.02 -4.26 -6.77
C VAL A 311 -9.67 -3.90 -8.09
N GLU A 312 -10.08 -2.65 -8.26
CA GLU A 312 -10.67 -2.12 -9.49
C GLU A 312 -9.81 -0.96 -10.00
N ALA A 313 -9.33 -1.07 -11.23
CA ALA A 313 -8.67 0.01 -11.95
C ALA A 313 -9.71 0.70 -12.83
N VAL A 314 -10.04 1.95 -12.51
CA VAL A 314 -11.08 2.72 -13.20
C VAL A 314 -10.42 3.74 -14.11
N CYS A 315 -10.74 3.74 -15.40
CA CYS A 315 -10.28 4.77 -16.32
C CYS A 315 -11.20 6.00 -16.23
N LEU A 316 -10.62 7.17 -15.97
CA LEU A 316 -11.33 8.44 -15.95
C LEU A 316 -10.67 9.44 -16.90
N GLU A 317 -11.47 10.36 -17.45
CA GLU A 317 -10.98 11.29 -18.49
C GLU A 317 -10.19 12.46 -17.90
N SER A 318 -10.43 12.83 -16.63
CA SER A 318 -9.80 13.99 -16.01
C SER A 318 -9.59 13.87 -14.51
N SER A 319 -8.65 14.66 -13.99
CA SER A 319 -8.42 14.81 -12.55
C SER A 319 -9.62 15.43 -11.81
N ASP A 320 -10.40 16.26 -12.48
CA ASP A 320 -11.58 16.88 -11.88
C ASP A 320 -12.68 15.85 -11.64
N GLU A 321 -12.91 14.95 -12.61
CA GLU A 321 -13.82 13.82 -12.46
C GLU A 321 -13.34 12.86 -11.36
N ALA A 322 -12.04 12.57 -11.31
CA ALA A 322 -11.45 11.74 -10.28
C ALA A 322 -11.67 12.33 -8.88
N TYR A 323 -11.48 13.66 -8.73
CA TYR A 323 -11.75 14.35 -7.48
C TYR A 323 -13.23 14.30 -7.08
N GLU A 324 -14.14 14.50 -8.02
CA GLU A 324 -15.58 14.39 -7.75
C GLU A 324 -15.98 12.99 -7.27
N ARG A 325 -15.46 11.93 -7.91
CA ARG A 325 -15.72 10.54 -7.53
C ARG A 325 -15.09 10.20 -6.19
N PHE A 326 -13.88 10.70 -5.92
CA PHE A 326 -13.24 10.55 -4.61
C PHE A 326 -14.07 11.19 -3.48
N VAL A 327 -14.57 12.41 -3.67
CA VAL A 327 -15.44 13.08 -2.68
C VAL A 327 -16.73 12.33 -2.43
N LYS A 328 -17.26 11.62 -3.43
CA LYS A 328 -18.45 10.75 -3.32
C LYS A 328 -18.13 9.37 -2.71
N GLY A 329 -16.85 9.02 -2.53
CA GLY A 329 -16.42 7.69 -2.07
C GLY A 329 -16.57 6.58 -3.13
N GLU A 330 -16.57 6.96 -4.40
CA GLU A 330 -16.67 6.02 -5.54
C GLU A 330 -15.29 5.50 -5.97
N VAL A 331 -14.21 6.23 -5.64
CA VAL A 331 -12.80 5.83 -5.81
C VAL A 331 -12.00 6.20 -4.56
N ASP A 332 -10.80 5.54 -4.36
CA ASP A 332 -9.94 5.68 -3.19
C ASP A 332 -8.75 6.64 -3.41
#